data_a7f20907f187afe2e6091dfae962f123
#
_entry.id   a7f20907f187afe2e6091dfae962f123
#
_cell.length_a   1.000
_cell.length_b   1.000
_cell.length_c   1.000
_cell.angle_alpha   90.00
_cell.angle_beta   90.00
_cell.angle_gamma   90.00
#
_symmetry.space_group_name_H-M   'P 1'
#
loop_
_entity.id
_entity.type
_entity.pdbx_description
1 polymer ?
#
loop_
_entity_poly.entity_id
_entity_poly.type
_entity_poly.pdbx_seq_one_letter_code
_entity_poly.pdbx_strand_id
1 'polypeptide(L)' 'ELRDGDTVTLIKDLKVRGSSSVLKRGSVGKNIRLTDDEGEIECKIEKVIMVLKTEFLKKA' A
#
# COMPACT_ATOMS: atom_id res chain seq x y z
N GLU A 1 10.35 -8.29 5.63
CA GLU A 1 10.29 -8.36 4.17
C GLU A 1 8.89 -8.75 3.70
N LEU A 2 8.38 -8.01 2.74
CA LEU A 2 7.03 -8.23 2.23
C LEU A 2 7.02 -9.28 1.12
N ARG A 3 5.92 -10.03 1.05
CA ARG A 3 5.72 -11.07 0.03
C ARG A 3 4.33 -10.95 -0.56
N ASP A 4 4.13 -11.56 -1.71
CA ASP A 4 2.81 -11.63 -2.33
C ASP A 4 1.80 -12.21 -1.35
N GLY A 5 0.65 -11.57 -1.26
CA GLY A 5 -0.41 -12.02 -0.37
C GLY A 5 -0.35 -11.48 1.05
N ASP A 6 0.73 -10.76 1.39
CA ASP A 6 0.85 -10.19 2.73
C ASP A 6 -0.16 -9.07 2.97
N THR A 7 -0.36 -8.77 4.23
CA THR A 7 -1.19 -7.64 4.65
C THR A 7 -0.26 -6.56 5.20
N VAL A 8 -0.50 -5.33 4.81
CA VAL A 8 0.30 -4.19 5.25
C VAL A 8 -0.58 -3.12 5.87
N THR A 9 0.03 -2.31 6.73
CA THR A 9 -0.63 -1.19 7.35
C THR A 9 0.11 0.09 6.97
N LEU A 10 -0.65 1.11 6.60
CA LEU A 10 -0.08 2.41 6.26
C LEU A 10 0.40 3.10 7.55
N ILE A 11 1.65 3.55 7.56
CA ILE A 11 2.23 4.17 8.75
C ILE A 11 2.19 5.69 8.72
N LYS A 12 1.69 6.27 7.65
CA LYS A 12 1.46 7.72 7.57
C LYS A 12 0.42 8.03 6.51
N ASP A 13 -0.11 9.24 6.56
CA ASP A 13 -1.11 9.67 5.60
C ASP A 13 -0.47 9.83 4.23
N LEU A 14 -1.15 9.34 3.19
CA LEU A 14 -0.70 9.45 1.81
C LEU A 14 -1.81 10.01 0.94
N LYS A 15 -1.43 10.93 0.06
CA LYS A 15 -2.35 11.44 -0.93
C LYS A 15 -2.32 10.52 -2.15
N VAL A 16 -3.49 10.05 -2.57
CA VAL A 16 -3.58 9.20 -3.75
C VAL A 16 -3.42 10.04 -5.01
N ARG A 17 -2.44 9.66 -5.83
CA ARG A 17 -2.11 10.38 -7.05
C ARG A 17 -3.27 10.28 -8.03
N GLY A 18 -3.66 11.40 -8.60
CA GLY A 18 -4.75 11.44 -9.58
C GLY A 18 -6.15 11.38 -8.96
N SER A 19 -6.25 11.45 -7.64
CA SER A 19 -7.51 11.40 -6.93
C SER A 19 -7.51 12.47 -5.85
N SER A 20 -8.68 12.91 -5.44
CA SER A 20 -8.83 13.82 -4.30
C SER A 20 -8.81 13.07 -2.98
N SER A 21 -8.72 11.76 -3.02
CA SER A 21 -8.73 10.93 -1.82
C SER A 21 -7.38 10.92 -1.11
N VAL A 22 -7.42 10.80 0.19
CA VAL A 22 -6.23 10.68 1.02
C VAL A 22 -6.32 9.39 1.82
N LEU A 23 -5.27 8.57 1.77
CA LEU A 23 -5.19 7.38 2.59
C LEU A 23 -4.69 7.79 3.97
N LYS A 24 -5.43 7.40 4.99
CA LYS A 24 -5.10 7.74 6.37
C LYS A 24 -4.17 6.71 6.97
N ARG A 25 -3.31 7.16 7.86
CA ARG A 25 -2.47 6.26 8.66
C ARG A 25 -3.35 5.22 9.35
N GLY A 26 -2.91 3.98 9.35
CA GLY A 26 -3.69 2.87 9.89
C GLY A 26 -4.53 2.14 8.87
N SER A 27 -4.60 2.64 7.63
CA SER A 27 -5.29 1.94 6.56
C SER A 27 -4.60 0.61 6.28
N VAL A 28 -5.38 -0.43 6.03
CA VAL A 28 -4.87 -1.79 5.81
C VAL A 28 -5.01 -2.17 4.35
N GLY A 29 -3.91 -2.61 3.76
CA GLY A 29 -3.92 -3.17 2.41
C GLY A 29 -3.70 -4.67 2.50
N LYS A 30 -4.60 -5.44 1.93
CA LYS A 30 -4.54 -6.90 1.96
C LYS A 30 -4.14 -7.45 0.60
N ASN A 31 -3.56 -8.64 0.64
CA ASN A 31 -3.25 -9.39 -0.58
C ASN A 31 -2.38 -8.57 -1.54
N ILE A 32 -1.32 -7.99 -1.01
CA ILE A 32 -0.40 -7.18 -1.80
C ILE A 32 0.33 -8.03 -2.84
N ARG A 33 0.85 -7.37 -3.87
CA ARG A 33 1.71 -7.99 -4.86
C ARG A 33 3.00 -7.20 -4.98
N LEU A 34 4.09 -7.93 -5.11
CA LEU A 34 5.37 -7.28 -5.33
C LEU A 34 5.45 -6.81 -6.78
N THR A 35 6.16 -5.71 -6.99
CA THR A 35 6.40 -5.17 -8.33
C THR A 35 7.84 -5.43 -8.72
N ASP A 36 8.22 -5.02 -9.94
CA ASP A 36 9.61 -5.11 -10.38
C ASP A 36 10.53 -4.20 -9.59
N ASP A 37 9.97 -3.21 -8.92
CA ASP A 37 10.70 -2.30 -8.05
C ASP A 37 10.59 -2.78 -6.61
N GLU A 38 11.72 -3.12 -5.99
CA GLU A 38 11.74 -3.62 -4.62
C GLU A 38 11.20 -2.62 -3.60
N GLY A 39 11.23 -1.36 -3.93
CA GLY A 39 10.72 -0.31 -3.05
C GLY A 39 9.25 -0.03 -3.18
N GLU A 40 8.54 -0.76 -4.03
CA GLU A 40 7.12 -0.54 -4.27
C GLU A 40 6.35 -1.84 -4.25
N ILE A 41 5.08 -1.75 -3.84
CA ILE A 41 4.17 -2.88 -3.89
C ILE A 41 2.84 -2.41 -4.45
N GLU A 42 2.07 -3.36 -4.97
CA GLU A 42 0.73 -3.12 -5.46
C GLU A 42 -0.26 -3.67 -4.45
N CYS A 43 -1.21 -2.87 -4.04
CA CYS A 43 -2.23 -3.34 -3.11
C CYS A 43 -3.60 -2.78 -3.48
N LYS A 44 -4.62 -3.46 -3.00
CA LYS A 44 -6.01 -3.07 -3.25
C LYS A 44 -6.59 -2.49 -1.97
N ILE A 45 -6.95 -1.23 -2.00
CA ILE A 45 -7.58 -0.54 -0.88
C ILE A 45 -8.89 0.04 -1.40
N GLU A 46 -9.99 -0.26 -0.71
CA GLU A 46 -11.34 0.22 -1.07
C GLU A 46 -11.69 -0.07 -2.54
N LYS A 47 -11.36 -1.26 -3.00
CA LYS A 47 -11.63 -1.73 -4.37
C LYS A 47 -10.81 -1.03 -5.44
N VAL A 48 -9.81 -0.25 -5.06
CA VAL A 48 -8.92 0.42 -6.00
C VAL A 48 -7.52 -0.16 -5.84
N ILE A 49 -6.94 -0.59 -6.96
CA ILE A 49 -5.57 -1.08 -6.96
C ILE A 49 -4.63 0.11 -7.11
N MET A 50 -3.64 0.19 -6.24
CA MET A 50 -2.69 1.28 -6.28
C MET A 50 -1.29 0.79 -5.92
N VAL A 51 -0.29 1.49 -6.41
CA VAL A 51 1.10 1.18 -6.12
C VAL A 51 1.57 2.11 -5.01
N LEU A 52 2.12 1.54 -3.95
CA LEU A 52 2.59 2.28 -2.79
C LEU A 52 4.05 1.95 -2.50
N LYS A 53 4.76 2.93 -1.99
CA LYS A 53 6.15 2.72 -1.57
C LYS A 53 6.19 1.97 -0.25
N THR A 54 7.07 0.99 -0.17
CA THR A 54 7.18 0.16 1.04
C THR A 54 7.62 0.95 2.26
N GLU A 55 8.32 2.07 2.06
CA GLU A 55 8.77 2.91 3.17
C GLU A 55 7.61 3.53 3.96
N PHE A 56 6.41 3.56 3.37
CA PHE A 56 5.22 4.08 4.02
C PHE A 56 4.34 2.97 4.62
N LEU A 57 4.80 1.74 4.56
CA LEU A 57 4.02 0.57 4.94
C LEU A 57 4.76 -0.25 5.98
N LYS A 58 3.97 -0.94 6.79
CA LYS A 58 4.50 -1.86 7.78
C LYS A 58 3.73 -3.17 7.65
N LYS A 59 4.43 -4.28 7.76
CA LYS A 59 3.79 -5.60 7.74
C LYS A 59 2.86 -5.72 8.95
N ALA A 60 1.63 -6.04 8.66
CA ALA A 60 0.63 -6.20 9.71
C ALA A 60 0.72 -7.58 10.36
#